data_3751af0384ba4c276df475ec9211238c
#
_entry.id   3751af0384ba4c276df475ec9211238c
#
_cell.length_a   1.000
_cell.length_b   1.000
_cell.length_c   1.000
_cell.angle_alpha   90.00
_cell.angle_beta   90.00
_cell.angle_gamma   90.00
#
_symmetry.space_group_name_H-M   'P 1'
#
loop_
_entity.id
_entity.type
_entity.pdbx_description
1 polymer ?
#
loop_
_entity_poly.entity_id
_entity_poly.type
_entity_poly.pdbx_seq_one_letter_code
_entity_poly.pdbx_strand_id
1 'polypeptide(L)' 'MASLHKIEIGFEGGQVVPVRIDDNQLALLRSGLTSEEKAHEVSYEEGTLILDLSKVIFLRVTSNAAKVGF' A
#
# COMPACT_ATOMS: atom_id res chain seq x y z
N MET A 1 -8.51 12.69 -12.69
CA MET A 1 -7.23 12.00 -12.76
C MET A 1 -6.76 11.59 -11.38
N ALA A 2 -6.48 10.33 -11.21
CA ALA A 2 -6.12 9.83 -9.90
C ALA A 2 -4.67 10.15 -9.58
N SER A 3 -4.42 10.56 -8.35
CA SER A 3 -3.07 10.74 -7.86
C SER A 3 -2.55 9.41 -7.37
N LEU A 4 -1.30 9.15 -7.66
CA LEU A 4 -0.67 7.95 -7.16
C LEU A 4 0.11 8.28 -5.90
N HIS A 5 0.03 7.39 -4.94
CA HIS A 5 0.78 7.50 -3.70
C HIS A 5 1.83 6.41 -3.68
N LYS A 6 3.01 6.80 -3.26
CA LYS A 6 4.07 5.84 -3.08
C LYS A 6 3.93 5.25 -1.69
N ILE A 7 3.79 3.94 -1.62
CA ILE A 7 3.66 3.27 -0.34
C ILE A 7 4.71 2.18 -0.25
N GLU A 8 5.01 1.79 0.96
CA GLU A 8 5.90 0.68 1.25
C GLU A 8 5.18 -0.27 2.18
N ILE A 9 5.15 -1.53 1.82
CA ILE A 9 4.49 -2.55 2.61
C ILE A 9 5.57 -3.41 3.24
N GLY A 10 5.63 -3.42 4.57
CA GLY A 10 6.63 -4.20 5.28
C GLY A 10 6.06 -5.51 5.75
N PHE A 11 6.78 -6.59 5.50
CA PHE A 11 6.35 -7.93 5.85
C PHE A 11 7.24 -8.53 6.92
N GLU A 12 6.76 -9.57 7.55
CA GLU A 12 7.57 -10.35 8.48
C GLU A 12 8.84 -10.79 7.77
N GLY A 13 9.95 -10.77 8.48
CA GLY A 13 11.21 -11.16 7.89
C GLY A 13 12.00 -10.01 7.32
N GLY A 14 11.46 -8.80 7.39
CA GLY A 14 12.19 -7.62 6.96
C GLY A 14 12.03 -7.26 5.50
N GLN A 15 11.14 -7.94 4.79
CA GLN A 15 10.94 -7.64 3.39
C GLN A 15 10.05 -6.42 3.23
N VAL A 16 10.41 -5.55 2.31
CA VAL A 16 9.65 -4.33 2.05
C VAL A 16 9.36 -4.25 0.56
N VAL A 17 8.10 -4.02 0.21
CA VAL A 17 7.67 -3.95 -1.18
C VAL A 17 7.14 -2.55 -1.46
N PRO A 18 7.80 -1.78 -2.32
CA PRO A 18 7.31 -0.45 -2.69
C PRO A 18 6.38 -0.55 -3.90
N VAL A 19 5.27 0.16 -3.83
CA VAL A 19 4.34 0.22 -4.97
C VAL A 19 3.71 1.60 -5.02
N ARG A 20 3.11 1.92 -6.16
CA ARG A 20 2.35 3.15 -6.32
C ARG A 20 0.91 2.78 -6.60
N ILE A 21 0.02 3.32 -5.81
CA ILE A 21 -1.41 3.02 -5.93
C ILE A 21 -2.19 4.33 -5.81
N ASP A 22 -3.42 4.31 -6.31
CA ASP A 22 -4.25 5.50 -6.22
C ASP A 22 -4.99 5.55 -4.89
N ASP A 23 -5.71 6.64 -4.68
CA ASP A 23 -6.43 6.86 -3.42
C ASP A 23 -7.39 5.74 -3.10
N ASN A 24 -8.08 5.26 -4.11
CA ASN A 24 -9.09 4.24 -3.91
C ASN A 24 -8.45 2.93 -3.44
N GLN A 25 -7.36 2.54 -4.09
CA GLN A 25 -6.68 1.32 -3.71
C GLN A 25 -6.05 1.45 -2.33
N LEU A 26 -5.54 2.63 -2.00
CA LEU A 26 -4.97 2.84 -0.69
C LEU A 26 -6.03 2.72 0.39
N ALA A 27 -7.21 3.30 0.16
CA ALA A 27 -8.29 3.21 1.13
C ALA A 27 -8.73 1.76 1.32
N LEU A 28 -8.82 1.00 0.24
CA LEU A 28 -9.20 -0.40 0.33
C LEU A 28 -8.17 -1.21 1.09
N LEU A 29 -6.90 -0.94 0.87
CA LEU A 29 -5.84 -1.65 1.56
C LEU A 29 -5.87 -1.36 3.06
N ARG A 30 -6.05 -0.10 3.42
CA ARG A 30 -6.12 0.27 4.82
C ARG A 30 -7.33 -0.37 5.50
N SER A 31 -8.44 -0.42 4.78
CA SER A 31 -9.65 -1.05 5.30
C SER A 31 -9.41 -2.55 5.52
N GLY A 32 -8.74 -3.20 4.59
CA GLY A 32 -8.42 -4.61 4.73
C GLY A 32 -7.55 -4.90 5.93
N LEU A 33 -6.58 -4.03 6.18
CA LEU A 33 -5.68 -4.22 7.32
C LEU A 33 -6.42 -4.09 8.65
N THR A 34 -7.38 -3.17 8.73
CA THR A 34 -8.12 -2.99 9.97
C THR A 34 -9.22 -4.01 10.16
N SER A 35 -9.72 -4.61 9.08
CA SER A 35 -10.79 -5.59 9.18
C SER A 35 -10.29 -7.02 9.29
N GLU A 36 -8.98 -7.19 9.39
CA GLU A 36 -8.37 -8.51 9.57
C GLU A 36 -8.57 -9.45 8.38
N GLU A 37 -8.61 -8.89 7.21
CA GLU A 37 -8.60 -9.71 6.01
C GLU A 37 -7.31 -10.49 5.95
N LYS A 38 -7.38 -11.70 5.41
CA LYS A 38 -6.17 -12.51 5.26
C LYS A 38 -5.47 -12.25 3.94
N ALA A 39 -6.23 -12.07 2.90
CA ALA A 39 -5.66 -11.83 1.57
C ALA A 39 -6.31 -10.60 0.98
N HIS A 40 -5.52 -9.84 0.24
CA HIS A 40 -6.00 -8.60 -0.35
C HIS A 40 -5.37 -8.40 -1.69
N GLU A 41 -6.17 -7.99 -2.65
CA GLU A 41 -5.69 -7.76 -4.00
C GLU A 41 -5.59 -6.26 -4.23
N VAL A 42 -4.43 -5.80 -4.68
CA VAL A 42 -4.18 -4.39 -4.90
C VAL A 42 -3.81 -4.19 -6.36
N SER A 43 -4.52 -3.29 -7.02
CA SER A 43 -4.16 -2.90 -8.37
C SER A 43 -3.16 -1.76 -8.30
N TYR A 44 -2.07 -1.90 -9.01
CA TYR A 44 -1.07 -0.86 -9.03
C TYR A 44 -0.59 -0.66 -10.46
N GLU A 45 0.35 0.25 -10.62
CA GLU A 45 0.77 0.74 -11.92
C GLU A 45 1.19 -0.38 -12.89
N GLU A 46 1.82 -1.42 -12.39
CA GLU A 46 2.33 -2.49 -13.23
C GLU A 46 1.48 -3.74 -13.24
N GLY A 47 0.33 -3.71 -12.57
CA GLY A 47 -0.53 -4.88 -12.57
C GLY A 47 -1.27 -5.06 -11.27
N THR A 48 -1.39 -6.29 -10.85
CA THR A 48 -2.12 -6.63 -9.64
C THR A 48 -1.19 -7.35 -8.67
N LEU A 49 -1.28 -6.97 -7.42
CA LEU A 49 -0.47 -7.55 -6.36
C LEU A 49 -1.41 -8.20 -5.35
N ILE A 50 -1.17 -9.46 -5.05
CA ILE A 50 -1.97 -10.17 -4.07
C ILE A 50 -1.14 -10.32 -2.80
N LEU A 51 -1.65 -9.78 -1.71
CA LEU A 51 -0.92 -9.70 -0.45
C LEU A 51 -1.52 -10.62 0.59
N ASP A 52 -0.63 -11.21 1.40
CA ASP A 52 -1.05 -11.94 2.58
C ASP A 52 -1.00 -10.94 3.74
N LEU A 53 -2.14 -10.40 4.10
CA LEU A 53 -2.19 -9.35 5.10
C LEU A 53 -1.82 -9.85 6.49
N SER A 54 -1.89 -11.15 6.72
CA SER A 54 -1.48 -11.70 8.00
C SER A 54 0.03 -11.58 8.20
N LYS A 55 0.78 -11.34 7.14
CA LYS A 55 2.22 -11.19 7.22
C LYS A 55 2.67 -9.74 7.14
N VAL A 56 1.76 -8.82 7.00
CA VAL A 56 2.09 -7.40 6.89
C VAL A 56 2.29 -6.83 8.28
N ILE A 57 3.43 -6.20 8.50
CA ILE A 57 3.75 -5.58 9.76
C ILE A 57 3.44 -4.10 9.75
N PHE A 58 3.74 -3.42 8.63
CA PHE A 58 3.47 -1.99 8.55
C PHE A 58 3.16 -1.58 7.13
N LEU A 59 2.51 -0.45 7.02
CA LEU A 59 2.23 0.20 5.76
C LEU A 59 2.71 1.64 5.90
N ARG A 60 3.68 2.02 5.08
CA ARG A 60 4.19 3.38 5.11
C ARG A 60 3.68 4.10 3.88
N VAL A 61 3.04 5.22 4.09
CA VAL A 61 2.54 6.04 3.01
C VAL A 61 3.44 7.25 2.89
N THR A 62 4.09 7.38 1.75
CA THR A 62 4.94 8.53 1.50
C THR A 62 4.16 9.46 0.61
N SER A 63 3.86 10.62 1.14
CA SER A 63 3.17 11.61 0.35
C SER A 63 4.20 12.28 -0.52
N ASN A 64 4.04 12.13 -1.82
CA ASN A 64 4.95 12.82 -2.67
C ASN A 64 4.45 14.17 -3.03
N ALA A 65 3.42 14.54 -2.49
CA ALA A 65 3.02 15.87 -2.69
C ALA A 65 3.96 16.77 -1.98
N ALA A 66 4.55 16.52 -1.63
CA ALA A 66 5.29 17.26 -1.12
C ALA A 66 5.97 18.19 -1.07
N LYS A 67 6.01 18.23 -1.14
CA LYS A 67 6.54 18.65 -0.94
C LYS A 67 7.26 19.29 -0.91
N VAL A 68 7.15 19.64 -1.32
CA VAL A 68 7.79 20.25 -1.38
C VAL A 68 8.10 21.17 -0.52
N GLY A 69 8.31 21.48 -0.27
CA GLY A 69 8.45 22.12 0.49
C GLY A 69 9.06 22.51 1.41
N PHE A 70 9.37 22.26 1.72
CA PHE A 70 9.82 22.44 2.66
C PHE A 70 10.63 22.58 2.63
#